data_cf5ee2a88145ce3369ce7faa43ffcbee
#
_entry.id   cf5ee2a88145ce3369ce7faa43ffcbee
#
_cell.length_a   1.000
_cell.length_b   1.000
_cell.length_c   1.000
_cell.angle_alpha   90.00
_cell.angle_beta   90.00
_cell.angle_gamma   90.00
#
_symmetry.space_group_name_H-M   'P 1'
#
loop_
_entity.id
_entity.type
_entity.pdbx_description
1 polymer ?
#
loop_
_entity_poly.entity_id
_entity_poly.type
_entity_poly.pdbx_seq_one_letter_code
_entity_poly.pdbx_strand_id
1 'polypeptide(L)'
;ADGLENVHLEPVMVPHWVRGQERARIVRPAKQELVMLGLGGSIATPPGGLEAETIVVGSFDELETRADEVSGKIVVYNVPFTTYPQTVRYRTTGASRAARHGAMASLVRSVGPRGARTPHTGAMTYTETDPQIPAAAITVEDSELLQRMQDRGTPAWVRLEMEAHMLPDAESANVIGEIRGREWPEEVVVVGGHIDSWDVGT
;
A
#
# COMPACT_ATOMS: atom_id res chain seq x y z
N ALA A 1 -27.07 1.45 27.31
CA ALA A 1 -27.52 2.23 26.16
C ALA A 1 -27.20 3.68 26.44
N ASP A 2 -26.36 4.27 25.63
CA ASP A 2 -25.78 5.61 25.87
C ASP A 2 -26.70 6.76 25.41
N GLY A 3 -28.02 6.52 25.40
CA GLY A 3 -29.05 7.51 25.04
C GLY A 3 -29.28 7.67 23.54
N LEU A 4 -28.73 6.77 22.71
CA LEU A 4 -29.01 6.74 21.28
C LEU A 4 -30.34 6.03 21.02
N GLU A 5 -31.09 6.57 20.08
CA GLU A 5 -32.32 6.01 19.52
C GLU A 5 -32.04 5.35 18.18
N ASN A 6 -32.98 4.52 17.71
CA ASN A 6 -32.95 3.86 16.40
C ASN A 6 -31.58 3.20 16.06
N VAL A 7 -30.96 2.55 17.05
CA VAL A 7 -29.66 1.89 16.84
C VAL A 7 -29.87 0.63 16.00
N HIS A 8 -29.23 0.60 14.83
CA HIS A 8 -29.33 -0.51 13.89
C HIS A 8 -28.07 -0.69 13.05
N LEU A 9 -27.99 -1.84 12.37
CA LEU A 9 -26.96 -2.16 11.40
C LEU A 9 -27.51 -2.00 9.98
N GLU A 10 -26.77 -1.32 9.13
CA GLU A 10 -27.01 -1.31 7.69
C GLU A 10 -25.99 -2.25 7.01
N PRO A 11 -26.42 -3.41 6.50
CA PRO A 11 -25.55 -4.35 5.83
C PRO A 11 -24.92 -3.73 4.57
N VAL A 12 -23.64 -4.02 4.33
CA VAL A 12 -22.91 -3.63 3.13
C VAL A 12 -21.96 -4.75 2.74
N MET A 13 -21.86 -5.02 1.43
CA MET A 13 -20.84 -5.93 0.91
C MET A 13 -19.56 -5.15 0.66
N VAL A 14 -18.43 -5.69 1.14
CA VAL A 14 -17.12 -5.06 1.02
C VAL A 14 -16.13 -5.99 0.33
N PRO A 15 -15.17 -5.45 -0.47
CA PRO A 15 -14.12 -6.26 -1.06
C PRO A 15 -13.31 -7.00 0.01
N HIS A 16 -13.11 -8.28 -0.20
CA HIS A 16 -12.39 -9.16 0.73
C HIS A 16 -11.03 -9.54 0.17
N TRP A 17 -10.01 -8.77 0.51
CA TRP A 17 -8.62 -9.05 0.17
C TRP A 17 -7.89 -9.73 1.33
N VAL A 18 -7.10 -10.76 1.01
CA VAL A 18 -6.30 -11.52 1.98
C VAL A 18 -4.83 -11.38 1.64
N ARG A 19 -4.03 -10.97 2.62
CA ARG A 19 -2.58 -10.77 2.46
C ARG A 19 -1.82 -12.09 2.28
N GLY A 20 -2.15 -13.10 3.08
CA GLY A 20 -1.40 -14.35 3.14
C GLY A 20 0.00 -14.16 3.73
N GLN A 21 0.91 -15.08 3.42
CA GLN A 21 2.32 -14.97 3.79
C GLN A 21 3.04 -14.03 2.84
N GLU A 22 3.98 -13.27 3.41
CA GLU A 22 4.74 -12.31 2.60
C GLU A 22 6.15 -12.13 3.16
N ARG A 23 7.10 -11.93 2.26
CA ARG A 23 8.50 -11.73 2.60
C ARG A 23 9.22 -10.93 1.53
N ALA A 24 10.07 -10.00 1.95
CA ALA A 24 11.01 -9.33 1.06
C ALA A 24 12.43 -9.39 1.65
N ARG A 25 13.41 -9.65 0.81
CA ARG A 25 14.81 -9.66 1.23
C ARG A 25 15.75 -9.23 0.10
N ILE A 26 16.79 -8.52 0.46
CA ILE A 26 17.93 -8.32 -0.43
C ILE A 26 18.67 -9.66 -0.53
N VAL A 27 18.97 -10.08 -1.76
CA VAL A 27 19.73 -11.31 -2.03
C VAL A 27 21.12 -11.01 -2.55
N ARG A 28 21.34 -9.86 -3.14
CA ARG A 28 22.63 -9.33 -3.61
C ARG A 28 22.71 -7.82 -3.33
N PRO A 29 23.87 -7.26 -3.04
CA PRO A 29 25.19 -7.90 -2.87
C PRO A 29 25.35 -8.67 -1.55
N ALA A 30 24.52 -8.40 -0.55
CA ALA A 30 24.52 -9.05 0.76
C ALA A 30 23.10 -9.42 1.16
N LYS A 31 22.92 -10.50 1.88
CA LYS A 31 21.60 -10.95 2.33
C LYS A 31 21.11 -10.09 3.51
N GLN A 32 19.93 -9.48 3.35
CA GLN A 32 19.26 -8.70 4.41
C GLN A 32 17.76 -8.79 4.26
N GLU A 33 17.04 -9.06 5.35
CA GLU A 33 15.57 -8.98 5.37
C GLU A 33 15.12 -7.52 5.32
N LEU A 34 14.07 -7.29 4.54
CA LEU A 34 13.35 -6.02 4.49
C LEU A 34 12.05 -6.18 5.27
N VAL A 35 11.67 -5.16 6.02
CA VAL A 35 10.38 -5.14 6.71
C VAL A 35 9.35 -4.58 5.75
N MET A 36 8.35 -5.40 5.41
CA MET A 36 7.33 -5.05 4.43
C MET A 36 5.92 -5.38 4.91
N LEU A 37 4.94 -4.78 4.27
CA LEU A 37 3.52 -5.15 4.31
C LEU A 37 2.92 -4.95 2.92
N GLY A 38 2.28 -6.00 2.40
CA GLY A 38 1.54 -5.96 1.14
C GLY A 38 0.45 -4.90 1.17
N LEU A 39 0.26 -4.21 0.07
CA LEU A 39 -0.81 -3.22 -0.07
C LEU A 39 -2.14 -3.89 -0.36
N GLY A 40 -3.21 -3.43 0.32
CA GLY A 40 -4.56 -3.94 0.12
C GLY A 40 -5.00 -3.78 -1.33
N GLY A 41 -5.45 -4.89 -1.95
CA GLY A 41 -5.77 -4.96 -3.37
C GLY A 41 -4.60 -5.39 -4.28
N SER A 42 -3.39 -5.57 -3.73
CA SER A 42 -2.25 -6.10 -4.49
C SER A 42 -2.49 -7.55 -4.92
N ILE A 43 -1.93 -7.94 -6.07
CA ILE A 43 -1.85 -9.35 -6.49
C ILE A 43 -0.65 -10.06 -5.84
N ALA A 44 -0.69 -11.40 -5.88
CA ALA A 44 0.43 -12.26 -5.48
C ALA A 44 1.62 -12.14 -6.41
N THR A 45 2.79 -12.57 -5.93
CA THR A 45 3.91 -12.91 -6.80
C THR A 45 3.63 -14.23 -7.53
N PRO A 46 4.33 -14.53 -8.65
CA PRO A 46 4.32 -15.86 -9.23
C PRO A 46 4.72 -16.95 -8.21
N PRO A 47 4.27 -18.20 -8.37
CA PRO A 47 4.70 -19.31 -7.51
C PRO A 47 6.22 -19.36 -7.36
N GLY A 48 6.69 -19.41 -6.12
CA GLY A 48 8.12 -19.36 -5.80
C GLY A 48 8.71 -17.96 -5.69
N GLY A 49 7.88 -16.92 -5.81
CA GLY A 49 8.30 -15.52 -5.69
C GLY A 49 8.91 -14.96 -6.97
N LEU A 50 9.35 -13.72 -6.90
CA LEU A 50 10.12 -13.04 -7.96
C LEU A 50 11.45 -12.51 -7.40
N GLU A 51 12.45 -12.40 -8.24
CA GLU A 51 13.75 -11.83 -7.91
C GLU A 51 14.19 -10.89 -9.01
N ALA A 52 14.44 -9.62 -8.69
CA ALA A 52 14.88 -8.64 -9.67
C ALA A 52 15.75 -7.55 -9.03
N GLU A 53 16.49 -6.86 -9.88
CA GLU A 53 17.21 -5.64 -9.51
C GLU A 53 16.23 -4.53 -9.15
N THR A 54 16.55 -3.72 -8.17
CA THR A 54 15.74 -2.54 -7.81
C THR A 54 16.16 -1.31 -8.59
N ILE A 55 15.17 -0.48 -8.94
CA ILE A 55 15.36 0.89 -9.38
C ILE A 55 14.65 1.82 -8.41
N VAL A 56 15.40 2.70 -7.75
CA VAL A 56 14.84 3.64 -6.77
C VAL A 56 14.59 4.97 -7.45
N VAL A 57 13.38 5.51 -7.25
CA VAL A 57 12.96 6.79 -7.79
C VAL A 57 12.34 7.68 -6.70
N GLY A 58 12.58 8.98 -6.76
CA GLY A 58 12.10 9.97 -5.80
C GLY A 58 10.81 10.67 -6.25
N SER A 59 10.31 10.39 -7.46
CA SER A 59 9.06 10.98 -7.96
C SER A 59 8.50 10.19 -9.14
N PHE A 60 7.25 10.49 -9.52
CA PHE A 60 6.67 9.98 -10.76
C PHE A 60 7.38 10.55 -12.00
N ASP A 61 7.81 11.82 -11.95
CA ASP A 61 8.52 12.44 -13.07
C ASP A 61 9.89 11.78 -13.28
N GLU A 62 10.58 11.38 -12.20
CA GLU A 62 11.81 10.60 -12.30
C GLU A 62 11.54 9.22 -12.89
N LEU A 63 10.45 8.55 -12.51
CA LEU A 63 10.06 7.27 -13.12
C LEU A 63 9.89 7.41 -14.63
N GLU A 64 9.16 8.43 -15.09
CA GLU A 64 8.94 8.69 -16.52
C GLU A 64 10.26 9.01 -17.25
N THR A 65 11.13 9.79 -16.62
CA THR A 65 12.45 10.14 -17.21
C THR A 65 13.34 8.90 -17.37
N ARG A 66 13.21 7.92 -16.49
CA ARG A 66 13.99 6.69 -16.45
C ARG A 66 13.22 5.45 -16.95
N ALA A 67 12.16 5.66 -17.71
CA ALA A 67 11.26 4.61 -18.17
C ALA A 67 11.99 3.43 -18.85
N ASP A 68 13.00 3.72 -19.66
CA ASP A 68 13.80 2.72 -20.38
C ASP A 68 14.64 1.81 -19.45
N GLU A 69 14.86 2.24 -18.20
CA GLU A 69 15.63 1.47 -17.20
C GLU A 69 14.73 0.53 -16.37
N VAL A 70 13.40 0.66 -16.44
CA VAL A 70 12.44 0.05 -15.50
C VAL A 70 12.11 -1.41 -15.83
N SER A 71 12.11 -1.76 -17.11
CA SER A 71 11.66 -3.08 -17.56
C SER A 71 12.42 -4.21 -16.86
N GLY A 72 11.67 -5.17 -16.30
CA GLY A 72 12.21 -6.32 -15.58
C GLY A 72 12.74 -6.02 -14.16
N LYS A 73 12.53 -4.81 -13.63
CA LYS A 73 13.01 -4.40 -12.30
C LYS A 73 11.88 -4.25 -11.30
N ILE A 74 12.25 -4.13 -10.02
CA ILE A 74 11.38 -3.72 -8.93
C ILE A 74 11.54 -2.22 -8.75
N VAL A 75 10.47 -1.45 -8.97
CA VAL A 75 10.47 -0.01 -8.72
C VAL A 75 10.30 0.26 -7.23
N VAL A 76 11.18 1.08 -6.66
CA VAL A 76 11.12 1.51 -5.27
C VAL A 76 10.86 3.02 -5.23
N TYR A 77 9.68 3.41 -4.78
CA TYR A 77 9.36 4.83 -4.56
C TYR A 77 9.91 5.29 -3.21
N ASN A 78 11.07 5.94 -3.21
CA ASN A 78 11.68 6.51 -2.00
C ASN A 78 11.32 8.00 -1.86
N VAL A 79 10.04 8.29 -1.68
CA VAL A 79 9.52 9.66 -1.60
C VAL A 79 9.39 10.09 -0.14
N PRO A 80 10.11 11.12 0.32
CA PRO A 80 9.97 11.64 1.67
C PRO A 80 8.55 12.10 1.96
N PHE A 81 8.08 11.81 3.18
CA PHE A 81 6.78 12.27 3.63
C PHE A 81 6.75 13.80 3.73
N THR A 82 5.75 14.41 3.12
CA THR A 82 5.46 15.86 3.21
C THR A 82 4.09 16.09 3.82
N THR A 83 3.05 15.81 3.03
CA THR A 83 1.66 15.76 3.50
C THR A 83 1.04 14.45 3.04
N TYR A 84 0.04 13.96 3.77
CA TYR A 84 -0.61 12.71 3.41
C TYR A 84 -1.16 12.70 1.97
N PRO A 85 -1.93 13.72 1.51
CA PRO A 85 -2.45 13.72 0.14
C PRO A 85 -1.39 13.71 -0.96
N GLN A 86 -0.25 14.36 -0.70
CA GLN A 86 0.84 14.41 -1.69
C GLN A 86 1.63 13.10 -1.74
N THR A 87 1.82 12.45 -0.60
CA THR A 87 2.68 11.27 -0.51
C THR A 87 1.92 9.97 -0.76
N VAL A 88 0.65 9.88 -0.32
CA VAL A 88 -0.16 8.65 -0.45
C VAL A 88 -0.35 8.20 -1.90
N ARG A 89 -0.29 9.11 -2.87
CA ARG A 89 -0.44 8.79 -4.31
C ARG A 89 0.58 7.77 -4.81
N TYR A 90 1.76 7.71 -4.23
CA TYR A 90 2.78 6.70 -4.58
C TYR A 90 2.38 5.31 -4.11
N ARG A 91 1.67 5.19 -2.99
CA ARG A 91 1.07 3.95 -2.53
C ARG A 91 -0.13 3.55 -3.39
N THR A 92 -1.04 4.49 -3.67
CA THR A 92 -2.31 4.16 -4.31
C THR A 92 -2.20 3.86 -5.80
N THR A 93 -1.32 4.53 -6.53
CA THR A 93 -1.22 4.41 -8.00
C THR A 93 0.18 4.06 -8.52
N GLY A 94 1.17 3.95 -7.62
CA GLY A 94 2.56 3.72 -8.01
C GLY A 94 2.77 2.41 -8.77
N ALA A 95 2.09 1.34 -8.37
CA ALA A 95 2.19 0.05 -9.04
C ALA A 95 1.73 0.12 -10.51
N SER A 96 0.57 0.71 -10.78
CA SER A 96 0.07 0.88 -12.15
C SER A 96 1.03 1.71 -13.01
N ARG A 97 1.60 2.79 -12.46
CA ARG A 97 2.57 3.61 -13.19
C ARG A 97 3.86 2.85 -13.51
N ALA A 98 4.39 2.11 -12.54
CA ALA A 98 5.58 1.29 -12.75
C ALA A 98 5.33 0.16 -13.78
N ALA A 99 4.15 -0.46 -13.73
CA ALA A 99 3.76 -1.53 -14.63
C ALA A 99 3.73 -1.12 -16.11
N ARG A 100 3.37 0.14 -16.42
CA ARG A 100 3.40 0.69 -17.79
C ARG A 100 4.77 0.61 -18.43
N HIS A 101 5.82 0.68 -17.62
CA HIS A 101 7.21 0.60 -18.05
C HIS A 101 7.83 -0.79 -17.88
N GLY A 102 6.99 -1.82 -17.62
CA GLY A 102 7.43 -3.21 -17.53
C GLY A 102 8.08 -3.58 -16.20
N ALA A 103 7.81 -2.86 -15.12
CA ALA A 103 8.24 -3.25 -13.78
C ALA A 103 7.64 -4.61 -13.37
N MET A 104 8.39 -5.41 -12.62
CA MET A 104 7.94 -6.70 -12.10
C MET A 104 7.20 -6.58 -10.76
N ALA A 105 7.49 -5.55 -9.97
CA ALA A 105 6.84 -5.24 -8.71
C ALA A 105 7.07 -3.77 -8.35
N SER A 106 6.30 -3.28 -7.37
CA SER A 106 6.43 -1.94 -6.82
C SER A 106 6.57 -1.99 -5.30
N LEU A 107 7.60 -1.34 -4.77
CA LEU A 107 7.77 -1.12 -3.35
C LEU A 107 7.63 0.37 -3.05
N VAL A 108 6.89 0.73 -2.02
CA VAL A 108 6.72 2.13 -1.63
C VAL A 108 7.29 2.36 -0.23
N ARG A 109 8.07 3.42 -0.07
CA ARG A 109 8.45 3.93 1.24
C ARG A 109 7.21 4.20 2.07
N SER A 110 7.22 3.77 3.32
CA SER A 110 6.16 4.02 4.30
C SER A 110 5.70 5.47 4.27
N VAL A 111 4.39 5.68 4.12
CA VAL A 111 3.76 7.01 4.04
C VAL A 111 3.61 7.57 5.46
N GLY A 112 4.71 8.08 6.02
CA GLY A 112 4.76 8.60 7.37
C GLY A 112 6.16 9.04 7.78
N PRO A 113 6.32 9.55 9.00
CA PRO A 113 7.61 9.97 9.52
C PRO A 113 8.51 8.75 9.81
N ARG A 114 9.80 9.02 10.00
CA ARG A 114 10.76 8.02 10.48
C ARG A 114 10.46 7.57 11.91
N GLY A 115 10.89 6.37 12.27
CA GLY A 115 11.15 6.01 13.65
C GLY A 115 10.62 4.68 14.14
N ALA A 116 9.59 4.11 13.57
CA ALA A 116 8.99 2.90 14.13
C ALA A 116 9.37 1.59 13.42
N ARG A 117 10.16 1.65 12.33
CA ARG A 117 10.40 0.50 11.44
C ARG A 117 9.13 -0.30 11.11
N THR A 118 7.98 0.38 11.12
CA THR A 118 6.69 -0.21 10.77
C THR A 118 6.26 0.35 9.42
N PRO A 119 6.00 -0.48 8.41
CA PRO A 119 5.48 -0.01 7.15
C PRO A 119 4.05 0.52 7.33
N HIS A 120 3.79 1.74 6.87
CA HIS A 120 2.45 2.26 6.76
C HIS A 120 1.80 1.64 5.51
N THR A 121 0.96 0.63 5.73
CA THR A 121 0.20 -0.05 4.68
C THR A 121 -1.07 0.72 4.33
N GLY A 122 -1.92 0.13 3.52
CA GLY A 122 -3.22 0.65 3.12
C GLY A 122 -3.61 0.14 1.74
N ALA A 123 -4.78 0.55 1.25
CA ALA A 123 -5.26 0.13 -0.05
C ALA A 123 -4.51 0.80 -1.20
N MET A 124 -4.43 0.09 -2.30
CA MET A 124 -4.02 0.58 -3.61
C MET A 124 -5.08 0.23 -4.66
N THR A 125 -4.98 0.85 -5.82
CA THR A 125 -5.89 0.59 -6.94
C THR A 125 -5.08 0.38 -8.22
N TYR A 126 -5.37 -0.69 -8.94
CA TYR A 126 -4.92 -0.84 -10.32
C TYR A 126 -5.86 -0.08 -11.26
N THR A 127 -5.31 0.50 -12.31
CA THR A 127 -6.13 0.99 -13.42
C THR A 127 -6.57 -0.20 -14.27
N GLU A 128 -7.73 -0.10 -14.92
CA GLU A 128 -8.28 -1.20 -15.74
C GLU A 128 -7.39 -1.60 -16.93
N THR A 129 -6.60 -0.66 -17.43
CA THR A 129 -5.80 -0.84 -18.64
C THR A 129 -4.35 -1.23 -18.39
N ASP A 130 -3.84 -1.04 -17.18
CA ASP A 130 -2.44 -1.32 -16.88
C ASP A 130 -2.22 -2.76 -16.42
N PRO A 131 -1.08 -3.37 -16.70
CA PRO A 131 -0.73 -4.65 -16.11
C PRO A 131 -0.75 -4.56 -14.59
N GLN A 132 -1.19 -5.64 -13.93
CA GLN A 132 -1.13 -5.74 -12.47
C GLN A 132 0.20 -6.34 -12.06
N ILE A 133 0.84 -5.74 -11.09
CA ILE A 133 2.12 -6.20 -10.50
C ILE A 133 2.02 -6.20 -8.96
N PRO A 134 2.74 -7.10 -8.27
CA PRO A 134 2.78 -7.11 -6.81
C PRO A 134 3.24 -5.77 -6.24
N ALA A 135 2.60 -5.33 -5.15
CA ALA A 135 2.91 -4.06 -4.53
C ALA A 135 2.89 -4.14 -3.00
N ALA A 136 3.91 -3.56 -2.36
CA ALA A 136 4.06 -3.56 -0.92
C ALA A 136 4.65 -2.25 -0.39
N ALA A 137 4.32 -1.91 0.86
CA ALA A 137 5.02 -0.89 1.61
C ALA A 137 6.26 -1.49 2.29
N ILE A 138 7.36 -0.74 2.32
CA ILE A 138 8.58 -1.05 3.08
C ILE A 138 8.88 0.08 4.06
N THR A 139 9.71 -0.18 5.07
CA THR A 139 10.07 0.86 6.03
C THR A 139 10.82 2.02 5.37
N VAL A 140 10.81 3.16 6.05
CA VAL A 140 11.61 4.34 5.64
C VAL A 140 13.08 3.97 5.57
N GLU A 141 13.59 3.27 6.59
CA GLU A 141 14.97 2.85 6.72
C GLU A 141 15.41 1.92 5.60
N ASP A 142 14.55 0.97 5.23
CA ASP A 142 14.84 0.00 4.16
C ASP A 142 14.80 0.68 2.78
N SER A 143 13.85 1.60 2.54
CA SER A 143 13.84 2.38 1.29
C SER A 143 15.08 3.24 1.11
N GLU A 144 15.55 3.86 2.20
CA GLU A 144 16.79 4.64 2.20
C GLU A 144 18.06 3.78 2.08
N LEU A 145 18.02 2.55 2.59
CA LEU A 145 19.10 1.59 2.35
C LEU A 145 19.21 1.28 0.86
N LEU A 146 18.09 0.95 0.20
CA LEU A 146 18.05 0.67 -1.23
C LEU A 146 18.54 1.88 -2.05
N GLN A 147 18.14 3.10 -1.67
CA GLN A 147 18.64 4.34 -2.28
C GLN A 147 20.15 4.44 -2.18
N ARG A 148 20.71 4.30 -0.97
CA ARG A 148 22.18 4.39 -0.76
C ARG A 148 22.95 3.32 -1.55
N MET A 149 22.36 2.14 -1.77
CA MET A 149 22.98 1.10 -2.59
C MET A 149 23.01 1.52 -4.07
N GLN A 150 21.90 2.06 -4.58
CA GLN A 150 21.84 2.61 -5.94
C GLN A 150 22.82 3.76 -6.14
N ASP A 151 22.90 4.72 -5.20
CA ASP A 151 23.80 5.88 -5.26
C ASP A 151 25.30 5.49 -5.30
N ARG A 152 25.63 4.31 -4.76
CA ARG A 152 26.97 3.72 -4.81
C ARG A 152 27.24 2.91 -6.08
N GLY A 153 26.30 2.87 -7.01
CA GLY A 153 26.43 2.08 -8.24
C GLY A 153 26.31 0.56 -8.05
N THR A 154 25.75 0.12 -6.93
CA THR A 154 25.51 -1.29 -6.62
C THR A 154 24.04 -1.53 -6.24
N PRO A 155 23.08 -1.37 -7.18
CA PRO A 155 21.67 -1.54 -6.87
C PRO A 155 21.39 -2.94 -6.31
N ALA A 156 20.45 -3.00 -5.38
CA ALA A 156 20.10 -4.26 -4.74
C ALA A 156 19.31 -5.18 -5.68
N TRP A 157 19.50 -6.48 -5.54
CA TRP A 157 18.56 -7.48 -6.03
C TRP A 157 17.67 -7.90 -4.87
N VAL A 158 16.37 -7.80 -5.06
CA VAL A 158 15.38 -8.13 -4.05
C VAL A 158 14.58 -9.34 -4.50
N ARG A 159 14.42 -10.31 -3.59
CA ARG A 159 13.46 -11.39 -3.72
C ARG A 159 12.21 -11.00 -2.95
N LEU A 160 11.06 -11.08 -3.63
CA LEU A 160 9.74 -10.77 -3.11
C LEU A 160 8.85 -12.01 -3.21
N GLU A 161 8.16 -12.35 -2.14
CA GLU A 161 7.21 -13.44 -2.02
C GLU A 161 5.93 -12.89 -1.38
N MET A 162 4.79 -13.00 -2.06
CA MET A 162 3.49 -12.50 -1.61
C MET A 162 2.38 -13.46 -2.06
N GLU A 163 1.49 -13.85 -1.14
CA GLU A 163 0.35 -14.75 -1.41
C GLU A 163 -0.97 -14.00 -1.58
N ALA A 164 -0.92 -12.69 -1.67
CA ALA A 164 -2.08 -11.81 -1.72
C ALA A 164 -3.13 -12.23 -2.76
N HIS A 165 -4.39 -12.28 -2.37
CA HIS A 165 -5.48 -12.62 -3.29
C HIS A 165 -6.82 -12.03 -2.83
N MET A 166 -7.75 -11.91 -3.79
CA MET A 166 -9.14 -11.54 -3.53
C MET A 166 -9.99 -12.77 -3.25
N LEU A 167 -10.86 -12.68 -2.27
CA LEU A 167 -11.96 -13.60 -2.02
C LEU A 167 -13.29 -12.97 -2.49
N PRO A 168 -14.39 -13.73 -2.54
CA PRO A 168 -15.71 -13.14 -2.71
C PRO A 168 -15.97 -12.05 -1.66
N ASP A 169 -16.68 -11.00 -2.04
CA ASP A 169 -17.06 -9.92 -1.14
C ASP A 169 -17.64 -10.46 0.16
N ALA A 170 -17.27 -9.83 1.28
CA ALA A 170 -17.73 -10.19 2.61
C ALA A 170 -18.81 -9.22 3.09
N GLU A 171 -19.76 -9.74 3.85
CA GLU A 171 -20.75 -8.92 4.51
C GLU A 171 -20.13 -8.15 5.68
N SER A 172 -20.39 -6.85 5.72
CA SER A 172 -20.04 -5.93 6.79
C SER A 172 -21.25 -5.04 7.11
N ALA A 173 -21.11 -4.04 7.97
CA ALA A 173 -22.21 -3.14 8.28
C ALA A 173 -21.73 -1.75 8.71
N ASN A 174 -22.53 -0.74 8.41
CA ASN A 174 -22.51 0.53 9.11
C ASN A 174 -23.33 0.41 10.40
N VAL A 175 -22.82 0.92 11.50
CA VAL A 175 -23.54 1.03 12.77
C VAL A 175 -24.11 2.44 12.85
N ILE A 176 -25.44 2.55 12.90
CA ILE A 176 -26.16 3.82 12.92
C ILE A 176 -26.89 3.96 14.25
N GLY A 177 -26.88 5.16 14.78
CA GLY A 177 -27.66 5.55 15.95
C GLY A 177 -27.99 7.04 15.87
N GLU A 178 -29.11 7.43 16.43
CA GLU A 178 -29.66 8.77 16.33
C GLU A 178 -29.82 9.44 17.70
N ILE A 179 -29.71 10.77 17.71
CA ILE A 179 -30.14 11.63 18.80
C ILE A 179 -31.09 12.65 18.21
N ARG A 180 -32.37 12.60 18.60
CA ARG A 180 -33.37 13.54 18.07
C ARG A 180 -33.18 14.94 18.63
N GLY A 181 -33.05 15.90 17.71
CA GLY A 181 -33.00 17.32 18.06
C GLY A 181 -34.29 17.80 18.73
N ARG A 182 -34.16 18.78 19.64
CA ARG A 182 -35.26 19.28 20.41
C ARG A 182 -35.97 20.48 19.75
N GLU A 183 -35.22 21.33 19.05
CA GLU A 183 -35.73 22.57 18.45
C GLU A 183 -36.09 22.39 16.97
N TRP A 184 -35.24 21.69 16.23
CA TRP A 184 -35.43 21.39 14.79
C TRP A 184 -35.24 19.90 14.51
N PRO A 185 -36.20 19.05 14.94
CA PRO A 185 -36.06 17.59 14.84
C PRO A 185 -36.05 17.08 13.40
N GLU A 186 -36.40 17.90 12.43
CA GLU A 186 -36.37 17.55 10.99
C GLU A 186 -35.03 17.90 10.32
N GLU A 187 -34.14 18.62 11.00
CA GLU A 187 -32.82 18.91 10.50
C GLU A 187 -31.84 17.80 10.92
N VAL A 188 -31.14 17.23 9.95
CA VAL A 188 -30.23 16.11 10.17
C VAL A 188 -28.77 16.57 10.05
N VAL A 189 -28.00 16.30 11.09
CA VAL A 189 -26.53 16.44 11.05
C VAL A 189 -25.94 15.02 11.15
N VAL A 190 -25.17 14.63 10.14
CA VAL A 190 -24.52 13.32 10.11
C VAL A 190 -23.07 13.46 10.59
N VAL A 191 -22.69 12.65 11.58
CA VAL A 191 -21.32 12.51 12.06
C VAL A 191 -20.91 11.06 11.92
N GLY A 192 -19.76 10.80 11.31
CA GLY A 192 -19.29 9.43 11.08
C GLY A 192 -17.82 9.28 11.38
N GLY A 193 -17.41 8.04 11.62
CA GLY A 193 -16.03 7.64 11.80
C GLY A 193 -15.83 6.18 11.44
N HIS A 194 -14.60 5.83 11.09
CA HIS A 194 -14.24 4.43 10.87
C HIS A 194 -14.33 3.63 12.18
N ILE A 195 -14.83 2.39 12.10
CA ILE A 195 -14.75 1.38 13.15
C ILE A 195 -13.69 0.32 12.84
N ASP A 196 -13.20 0.31 11.62
CA ASP A 196 -12.09 -0.54 11.15
C ASP A 196 -10.74 0.18 11.31
N SER A 197 -9.68 -0.60 11.31
CA SER A 197 -8.30 -0.11 11.27
C SER A 197 -7.45 -0.95 10.34
N TRP A 198 -6.25 -0.44 10.02
CA TRP A 198 -5.23 -1.29 9.38
C TRP A 198 -4.80 -2.37 10.38
N ASP A 199 -4.40 -3.54 9.88
CA ASP A 199 -3.95 -4.68 10.68
C ASP A 199 -2.69 -4.42 11.54
N VAL A 200 -2.01 -3.32 11.32
CA VAL A 200 -0.85 -2.86 12.10
C VAL A 200 -1.11 -1.53 12.85
N GLY A 201 -2.36 -1.17 13.01
CA GLY A 201 -2.80 0.07 13.65
C GLY A 201 -3.09 1.18 12.65
N THR A 202 -3.57 2.30 13.18
CA THR A 202 -3.97 3.49 12.43
C THR A 202 -2.86 4.54 12.38
#